data_fcbade620be0e0ef098913b3f25b84d2
#
_entry.id   fcbade620be0e0ef098913b3f25b84d2
#
_cell.length_a   1.000
_cell.length_b   1.000
_cell.length_c   1.000
_cell.angle_alpha   90.00
_cell.angle_beta   90.00
_cell.angle_gamma   90.00
#
_symmetry.space_group_name_H-M   'P 1'
#
loop_
_entity.id
_entity.type
_entity.pdbx_description
1 polymer ?
#
loop_
_entity_poly.entity_id
_entity_poly.type
_entity_poly.pdbx_seq_one_letter_code
_entity_poly.pdbx_strand_id
1 'polypeptide(L)'
;MAEDRSTAFLIVLAVAVLGIIASVLALVRRAASPAVPARPVLTEEGKAYFSEIVVSDARMSAAQNFLGGTVTYLNAKVTNKGTKTVRRLDLQLEFVDTLNQVVLRETAHAITLRAPPLKPGETRAFRVSFDHMPADWNQAAPTITVKYLGF
;
A
#
# COMPACT_ATOMS: atom_id res chain seq x y z
N MET A 1 65.67 13.81 -14.88
CA MET A 1 64.72 13.26 -15.93
C MET A 1 63.94 12.03 -15.50
N ALA A 2 64.12 11.47 -14.31
CA ALA A 2 63.34 10.28 -13.85
C ALA A 2 62.11 10.65 -13.00
N GLU A 3 62.09 11.80 -12.34
CA GLU A 3 60.97 12.23 -11.47
C GLU A 3 59.69 12.62 -12.25
N ASP A 4 59.85 13.18 -13.45
CA ASP A 4 58.72 13.65 -14.26
C ASP A 4 57.84 12.50 -14.81
N ARG A 5 58.45 11.35 -15.08
CA ARG A 5 57.72 10.15 -15.55
C ARG A 5 56.88 9.49 -14.47
N SER A 6 57.34 9.53 -13.21
CA SER A 6 56.63 8.94 -12.07
C SER A 6 55.38 9.76 -11.73
N THR A 7 55.46 11.09 -11.78
CA THR A 7 54.38 12.02 -11.50
C THR A 7 53.28 11.92 -12.59
N ALA A 8 53.69 11.84 -13.87
CA ALA A 8 52.75 11.66 -14.97
C ALA A 8 51.98 10.32 -14.88
N PHE A 9 52.67 9.24 -14.51
CA PHE A 9 52.06 7.93 -14.30
C PHE A 9 51.04 7.94 -13.16
N LEU A 10 51.36 8.59 -12.03
CA LEU A 10 50.44 8.71 -10.89
C LEU A 10 49.19 9.53 -11.24
N ILE A 11 49.34 10.60 -12.04
CA ILE A 11 48.20 11.41 -12.50
C ILE A 11 47.26 10.57 -13.41
N VAL A 12 47.83 9.84 -14.37
CA VAL A 12 47.03 8.95 -15.25
C VAL A 12 46.29 7.88 -14.46
N LEU A 13 46.97 7.26 -13.47
CA LEU A 13 46.36 6.26 -12.60
C LEU A 13 45.22 6.89 -11.77
N ALA A 14 45.41 8.09 -11.21
CA ALA A 14 44.35 8.76 -10.44
C ALA A 14 43.14 9.10 -11.30
N VAL A 15 43.32 9.57 -12.53
CA VAL A 15 42.23 9.87 -13.47
C VAL A 15 41.47 8.59 -13.87
N ALA A 16 42.21 7.49 -14.11
CA ALA A 16 41.56 6.19 -14.42
C ALA A 16 40.74 5.69 -13.25
N VAL A 17 41.21 5.77 -12.01
CA VAL A 17 40.48 5.36 -10.81
C VAL A 17 39.22 6.22 -10.61
N LEU A 18 39.35 7.56 -10.78
CA LEU A 18 38.20 8.47 -10.71
C LEU A 18 37.15 8.16 -11.79
N GLY A 19 37.55 7.83 -12.99
CA GLY A 19 36.67 7.41 -14.08
C GLY A 19 35.89 6.14 -13.76
N ILE A 20 36.56 5.14 -13.16
CA ILE A 20 35.93 3.89 -12.73
C ILE A 20 34.92 4.16 -11.60
N ILE A 21 35.29 4.95 -10.60
CA ILE A 21 34.40 5.31 -9.48
C ILE A 21 33.15 6.04 -10.00
N ALA A 22 33.32 7.01 -10.90
CA ALA A 22 32.22 7.74 -11.50
C ALA A 22 31.28 6.83 -12.30
N SER A 23 31.84 5.87 -13.04
CA SER A 23 31.10 4.89 -13.83
C SER A 23 30.29 3.92 -12.94
N VAL A 24 30.92 3.42 -11.88
CA VAL A 24 30.25 2.56 -10.88
C VAL A 24 29.14 3.33 -10.17
N LEU A 25 29.40 4.58 -9.79
CA LEU A 25 28.38 5.42 -9.12
C LEU A 25 27.20 5.72 -10.04
N ALA A 26 27.43 5.93 -11.33
CA ALA A 26 26.38 6.12 -12.34
C ALA A 26 25.54 4.84 -12.56
N LEU A 27 26.19 3.68 -12.58
CA LEU A 27 25.53 2.38 -12.66
C LEU A 27 24.67 2.08 -11.42
N VAL A 28 25.21 2.35 -10.22
CA VAL A 28 24.47 2.17 -8.96
C VAL A 28 23.27 3.12 -8.88
N ARG A 29 23.43 4.39 -9.30
CA ARG A 29 22.31 5.35 -9.35
C ARG A 29 21.23 4.94 -10.34
N ARG A 30 21.58 4.37 -11.49
CA ARG A 30 20.61 3.83 -12.47
C ARG A 30 19.86 2.59 -11.93
N ALA A 31 20.58 1.72 -11.21
CA ALA A 31 19.98 0.54 -10.58
C ALA A 31 19.12 0.89 -9.35
N ALA A 32 19.44 2.00 -8.68
CA ALA A 32 18.73 2.48 -7.49
C ALA A 32 17.57 3.45 -7.79
N SER A 33 17.24 3.71 -9.06
CA SER A 33 15.98 4.39 -9.36
C SER A 33 14.84 3.47 -8.96
N PRO A 34 14.14 3.72 -7.82
CA PRO A 34 12.99 2.92 -7.48
C PRO A 34 12.00 3.10 -8.63
N ALA A 35 11.66 2.00 -9.30
CA ALA A 35 10.49 1.98 -10.16
C ALA A 35 9.34 2.47 -9.29
N VAL A 36 8.88 3.71 -9.51
CA VAL A 36 7.67 4.22 -8.87
C VAL A 36 6.61 3.17 -9.17
N PRO A 37 6.07 2.48 -8.16
CA PRO A 37 5.08 1.45 -8.42
C PRO A 37 3.96 2.14 -9.19
N ALA A 38 3.73 1.71 -10.43
CA ALA A 38 2.67 2.24 -11.27
C ALA A 38 1.40 2.20 -10.43
N ARG A 39 0.79 3.37 -10.20
CA ARG A 39 -0.49 3.42 -9.49
C ARG A 39 -1.43 2.50 -10.24
N PRO A 40 -2.06 1.53 -9.58
CA PRO A 40 -2.97 0.62 -10.26
C PRO A 40 -4.07 1.44 -10.92
N VAL A 41 -4.14 1.35 -12.24
CA VAL A 41 -5.19 2.04 -13.01
C VAL A 41 -6.44 1.18 -12.89
N LEU A 42 -7.52 1.77 -12.39
CA LEU A 42 -8.81 1.13 -12.35
C LEU A 42 -9.37 1.04 -13.77
N THR A 43 -9.59 -0.19 -14.24
CA THR A 43 -10.21 -0.44 -15.54
C THR A 43 -11.72 -0.25 -15.48
N GLU A 44 -12.38 0.06 -16.60
CA GLU A 44 -13.84 0.14 -16.66
C GLU A 44 -14.50 -1.19 -16.28
N GLU A 45 -13.88 -2.31 -16.66
CA GLU A 45 -14.31 -3.63 -16.24
C GLU A 45 -14.24 -3.82 -14.72
N GLY A 46 -13.17 -3.33 -14.08
CA GLY A 46 -13.05 -3.33 -12.63
C GLY A 46 -14.12 -2.51 -11.94
N LYS A 47 -14.47 -1.34 -12.48
CA LYS A 47 -15.55 -0.49 -11.95
C LYS A 47 -16.92 -1.18 -12.08
N ALA A 48 -17.21 -1.77 -13.23
CA ALA A 48 -18.47 -2.50 -13.45
C ALA A 48 -18.64 -3.68 -12.48
N TYR A 49 -17.52 -4.25 -12.02
CA TYR A 49 -17.54 -5.39 -11.09
C TYR A 49 -17.68 -4.98 -9.61
N PHE A 50 -17.70 -3.71 -9.26
CA PHE A 50 -17.82 -3.26 -7.87
C PHE A 50 -19.10 -3.76 -7.19
N SER A 51 -20.21 -3.85 -7.92
CA SER A 51 -21.50 -4.35 -7.43
C SER A 51 -21.46 -5.82 -7.03
N GLU A 52 -20.52 -6.59 -7.56
CA GLU A 52 -20.33 -8.00 -7.24
C GLU A 52 -19.56 -8.23 -5.93
N ILE A 53 -18.98 -7.18 -5.36
CA ILE A 53 -18.25 -7.23 -4.10
C ILE A 53 -19.14 -6.77 -2.97
N VAL A 54 -19.44 -7.66 -2.04
CA VAL A 54 -20.26 -7.35 -0.87
C VAL A 54 -19.40 -7.35 0.38
N VAL A 55 -19.43 -6.25 1.14
CA VAL A 55 -18.83 -6.17 2.47
C VAL A 55 -19.91 -6.36 3.52
N SER A 56 -19.65 -7.21 4.49
CA SER A 56 -20.59 -7.55 5.56
C SER A 56 -19.88 -7.65 6.93
N ASP A 57 -20.68 -7.73 7.99
CA ASP A 57 -20.21 -7.95 9.37
C ASP A 57 -19.16 -6.93 9.85
N ALA A 58 -19.23 -5.69 9.37
CA ALA A 58 -18.33 -4.63 9.79
C ALA A 58 -18.56 -4.28 11.28
N ARG A 59 -17.54 -4.53 12.11
CA ARG A 59 -17.59 -4.29 13.57
C ARG A 59 -16.32 -3.60 14.01
N MET A 60 -16.48 -2.59 14.86
CA MET A 60 -15.38 -1.93 15.53
C MET A 60 -15.10 -2.58 16.89
N SER A 61 -13.84 -2.67 17.25
CA SER A 61 -13.37 -3.10 18.57
C SER A 61 -12.13 -2.33 18.95
N ALA A 62 -11.86 -2.20 20.25
CA ALA A 62 -10.66 -1.56 20.75
C ALA A 62 -9.96 -2.46 21.77
N ALA A 63 -8.62 -2.42 21.78
CA ALA A 63 -7.79 -3.11 22.75
C ALA A 63 -6.63 -2.21 23.19
N GLN A 64 -6.21 -2.33 24.44
CA GLN A 64 -4.99 -1.68 24.91
C GLN A 64 -3.77 -2.48 24.47
N ASN A 65 -2.74 -1.78 24.01
CA ASN A 65 -1.43 -2.37 23.72
C ASN A 65 -0.58 -2.40 25.00
N PHE A 66 0.58 -3.07 24.94
CA PHE A 66 1.51 -3.21 26.09
C PHE A 66 2.08 -1.88 26.59
N LEU A 67 1.99 -0.81 25.81
CA LEU A 67 2.46 0.54 26.16
C LEU A 67 1.34 1.42 26.71
N GLY A 68 0.13 0.86 26.95
CA GLY A 68 -1.03 1.59 27.47
C GLY A 68 -1.79 2.39 26.40
N GLY A 69 -1.36 2.34 25.13
CA GLY A 69 -2.09 2.97 24.02
C GLY A 69 -3.30 2.12 23.61
N THR A 70 -4.34 2.78 23.11
CA THR A 70 -5.53 2.11 22.56
C THR A 70 -5.36 1.93 21.04
N VAL A 71 -5.51 0.68 20.59
CA VAL A 71 -5.58 0.35 19.14
C VAL A 71 -7.02 -0.01 18.81
N THR A 72 -7.56 0.63 17.80
CA THR A 72 -8.91 0.37 17.28
C THR A 72 -8.83 -0.57 16.09
N TYR A 73 -9.72 -1.54 16.00
CA TYR A 73 -9.78 -2.53 14.93
C TYR A 73 -11.14 -2.48 14.22
N LEU A 74 -11.10 -2.48 12.89
CA LEU A 74 -12.24 -2.84 12.06
C LEU A 74 -12.10 -4.31 11.66
N ASN A 75 -13.09 -5.13 12.00
CA ASN A 75 -13.22 -6.50 11.51
C ASN A 75 -14.41 -6.54 10.55
N ALA A 76 -14.22 -7.10 9.35
CA ALA A 76 -15.29 -7.24 8.38
C ALA A 76 -15.05 -8.45 7.48
N LYS A 77 -16.05 -8.79 6.68
CA LYS A 77 -15.98 -9.84 5.65
C LYS A 77 -16.21 -9.25 4.29
N VAL A 78 -15.53 -9.79 3.30
CA VAL A 78 -15.73 -9.48 1.88
C VAL A 78 -16.14 -10.74 1.16
N THR A 79 -17.19 -10.67 0.34
CA THR A 79 -17.71 -11.77 -0.48
C THR A 79 -17.65 -11.37 -1.95
N ASN A 80 -17.10 -12.23 -2.78
CA ASN A 80 -17.13 -12.12 -4.23
C ASN A 80 -18.38 -12.86 -4.77
N LYS A 81 -19.41 -12.12 -5.13
CA LYS A 81 -20.65 -12.69 -5.70
C LYS A 81 -20.60 -12.89 -7.22
N GLY A 82 -19.59 -12.34 -7.87
CA GLY A 82 -19.44 -12.43 -9.31
C GLY A 82 -18.69 -13.69 -9.76
N THR A 83 -18.32 -13.72 -11.02
CA THR A 83 -17.75 -14.89 -11.70
C THR A 83 -16.24 -14.84 -11.89
N LYS A 84 -15.59 -13.70 -11.59
CA LYS A 84 -14.15 -13.51 -11.79
C LYS A 84 -13.37 -13.66 -10.50
N THR A 85 -12.16 -14.14 -10.60
CA THR A 85 -11.24 -14.24 -9.47
C THR A 85 -10.58 -12.88 -9.20
N VAL A 86 -10.76 -12.34 -8.00
CA VAL A 86 -10.21 -11.04 -7.57
C VAL A 86 -8.85 -11.25 -6.93
N ARG A 87 -7.79 -10.64 -7.50
CA ARG A 87 -6.41 -10.72 -6.99
C ARG A 87 -6.03 -9.55 -6.11
N ARG A 88 -6.70 -8.41 -6.30
CA ARG A 88 -6.49 -7.23 -5.48
C ARG A 88 -7.82 -6.54 -5.22
N LEU A 89 -8.05 -6.14 -3.98
CA LEU A 89 -9.21 -5.37 -3.57
C LEU A 89 -8.79 -4.34 -2.53
N ASP A 90 -8.93 -3.07 -2.89
CA ASP A 90 -8.74 -1.94 -2.01
C ASP A 90 -10.11 -1.31 -1.71
N LEU A 91 -10.40 -1.13 -0.44
CA LEU A 91 -11.63 -0.54 0.07
C LEU A 91 -11.34 0.86 0.63
N GLN A 92 -12.19 1.81 0.39
CA GLN A 92 -12.17 3.09 1.07
C GLN A 92 -13.05 3.02 2.30
N LEU A 93 -12.50 3.44 3.42
CA LEU A 93 -13.18 3.55 4.71
C LEU A 93 -13.39 5.02 5.02
N GLU A 94 -14.62 5.43 5.30
CA GLU A 94 -14.95 6.78 5.71
C GLU A 94 -15.59 6.75 7.10
N PHE A 95 -14.92 7.37 8.05
CA PHE A 95 -15.37 7.53 9.42
C PHE A 95 -15.97 8.92 9.57
N VAL A 96 -17.07 9.03 10.27
CA VAL A 96 -17.80 10.28 10.45
C VAL A 96 -17.92 10.67 11.92
N ASP A 97 -18.16 11.94 12.16
CA ASP A 97 -18.54 12.49 13.46
C ASP A 97 -20.06 12.34 13.73
N THR A 98 -20.54 12.92 14.82
CA THR A 98 -21.96 12.93 15.18
C THR A 98 -22.84 13.81 14.26
N LEU A 99 -22.22 14.65 13.43
CA LEU A 99 -22.88 15.49 12.42
C LEU A 99 -22.80 14.89 11.01
N ASN A 100 -22.36 13.63 10.88
CA ASN A 100 -22.11 12.95 9.61
C ASN A 100 -21.04 13.61 8.71
N GLN A 101 -20.11 14.37 9.30
CA GLN A 101 -18.96 14.91 8.58
C GLN A 101 -17.83 13.89 8.60
N VAL A 102 -17.18 13.70 7.44
CA VAL A 102 -16.05 12.75 7.35
C VAL A 102 -14.84 13.31 8.08
N VAL A 103 -14.42 12.63 9.15
CA VAL A 103 -13.27 12.99 9.99
C VAL A 103 -12.02 12.16 9.68
N LEU A 104 -12.18 10.98 9.05
CA LEU A 104 -11.05 10.15 8.63
C LEU A 104 -11.41 9.37 7.36
N ARG A 105 -10.48 9.37 6.39
CA ARG A 105 -10.52 8.51 5.20
C ARG A 105 -9.28 7.64 5.17
N GLU A 106 -9.49 6.33 5.13
CA GLU A 106 -8.42 5.34 5.07
C GLU A 106 -8.65 4.35 3.91
N THR A 107 -7.57 3.74 3.45
CA THR A 107 -7.65 2.67 2.44
C THR A 107 -7.28 1.35 3.07
N ALA A 108 -8.23 0.41 3.08
CA ALA A 108 -8.01 -0.96 3.51
C ALA A 108 -7.65 -1.85 2.31
N HIS A 109 -6.54 -2.57 2.40
CA HIS A 109 -6.13 -3.58 1.41
C HIS A 109 -6.72 -4.93 1.79
N ALA A 110 -8.01 -5.16 1.46
CA ALA A 110 -8.73 -6.37 1.86
C ALA A 110 -8.19 -7.63 1.18
N ILE A 111 -7.79 -7.53 -0.10
CA ILE A 111 -7.09 -8.59 -0.84
C ILE A 111 -5.82 -7.98 -1.44
N THR A 112 -4.67 -8.59 -1.13
CA THR A 112 -3.37 -8.15 -1.65
C THR A 112 -2.80 -9.17 -2.62
N LEU A 113 -1.89 -8.76 -3.49
CA LEU A 113 -1.21 -9.66 -4.44
C LEU A 113 -0.37 -10.76 -3.77
N ARG A 114 -0.07 -10.61 -2.46
CA ARG A 114 0.68 -11.61 -1.68
C ARG A 114 -0.22 -12.64 -1.03
N ALA A 115 -1.53 -12.35 -0.92
CA ALA A 115 -2.53 -13.27 -0.38
C ALA A 115 -3.12 -14.13 -1.49
N PRO A 116 -3.70 -15.30 -1.16
CA PRO A 116 -4.48 -16.06 -2.14
C PRO A 116 -5.59 -15.19 -2.73
N PRO A 117 -5.89 -15.30 -4.04
CA PRO A 117 -6.95 -14.52 -4.67
C PRO A 117 -8.34 -14.91 -4.11
N LEU A 118 -9.28 -13.98 -4.17
CA LEU A 118 -10.67 -14.21 -3.75
C LEU A 118 -11.47 -14.79 -4.92
N LYS A 119 -11.82 -16.05 -4.84
CA LYS A 119 -12.54 -16.78 -5.88
C LYS A 119 -14.03 -16.41 -5.95
N PRO A 120 -14.71 -16.68 -7.08
CA PRO A 120 -16.17 -16.61 -7.17
C PRO A 120 -16.86 -17.36 -6.02
N GLY A 121 -17.84 -16.70 -5.38
CA GLY A 121 -18.58 -17.24 -4.24
C GLY A 121 -17.82 -17.27 -2.90
N GLU A 122 -16.53 -16.94 -2.89
CA GLU A 122 -15.72 -16.99 -1.67
C GLU A 122 -15.99 -15.78 -0.78
N THR A 123 -16.04 -16.04 0.53
CA THR A 123 -16.08 -15.02 1.59
C THR A 123 -14.79 -15.07 2.40
N ARG A 124 -14.19 -13.90 2.64
CA ARG A 124 -12.97 -13.79 3.43
C ARG A 124 -13.07 -12.68 4.46
N ALA A 125 -12.65 -13.00 5.68
CA ALA A 125 -12.53 -12.01 6.73
C ALA A 125 -11.25 -11.18 6.53
N PHE A 126 -11.32 -9.89 6.84
CA PHE A 126 -10.17 -9.01 6.92
C PHE A 126 -10.23 -8.13 8.17
N ARG A 127 -9.08 -7.64 8.60
CA ARG A 127 -8.95 -6.74 9.75
C ARG A 127 -8.07 -5.57 9.39
N VAL A 128 -8.46 -4.39 9.84
CA VAL A 128 -7.66 -3.15 9.76
C VAL A 128 -7.44 -2.64 11.17
N SER A 129 -6.22 -2.19 11.48
CA SER A 129 -5.88 -1.57 12.77
C SER A 129 -5.64 -0.09 12.59
N PHE A 130 -6.05 0.70 13.58
CA PHE A 130 -5.88 2.13 13.65
C PHE A 130 -5.22 2.45 14.99
N ASP A 131 -3.99 2.97 14.95
CA ASP A 131 -3.25 3.36 16.15
C ASP A 131 -3.82 4.65 16.76
N HIS A 132 -4.42 5.51 15.91
CA HIS A 132 -5.04 6.75 16.32
C HIS A 132 -6.36 6.93 15.57
N MET A 133 -7.43 7.15 16.32
CA MET A 133 -8.72 7.58 15.77
C MET A 133 -8.95 9.04 16.11
N PRO A 134 -9.58 9.82 15.22
CA PRO A 134 -9.96 11.20 15.51
C PRO A 134 -10.83 11.28 16.77
N ALA A 135 -10.63 12.32 17.59
CA ALA A 135 -11.41 12.53 18.81
C ALA A 135 -12.92 12.75 18.51
N ASP A 136 -13.21 13.31 17.33
CA ASP A 136 -14.56 13.61 16.90
C ASP A 136 -15.29 12.41 16.27
N TRP A 137 -14.62 11.27 16.10
CA TRP A 137 -15.25 10.09 15.54
C TRP A 137 -16.41 9.59 16.42
N ASN A 138 -17.56 9.32 15.80
CA ASN A 138 -18.79 8.89 16.48
C ASN A 138 -18.77 7.43 16.99
N GLN A 139 -17.63 6.72 16.89
CA GLN A 139 -17.41 5.33 17.30
C GLN A 139 -18.21 4.28 16.51
N ALA A 140 -18.93 4.68 15.47
CA ALA A 140 -19.64 3.76 14.58
C ALA A 140 -18.70 3.11 13.56
N ALA A 141 -19.14 2.01 12.95
CA ALA A 141 -18.44 1.41 11.82
C ALA A 141 -18.39 2.39 10.63
N PRO A 142 -17.29 2.40 9.85
CA PRO A 142 -17.16 3.30 8.72
C PRO A 142 -18.09 2.92 7.57
N THR A 143 -18.39 3.90 6.71
CA THR A 143 -18.89 3.60 5.36
C THR A 143 -17.76 2.95 4.57
N ILE A 144 -18.03 1.81 3.95
CA ILE A 144 -17.05 1.02 3.21
C ILE A 144 -17.45 0.95 1.74
N THR A 145 -16.59 1.45 0.86
CA THR A 145 -16.82 1.43 -0.58
C THR A 145 -15.62 0.79 -1.31
N VAL A 146 -15.88 0.18 -2.47
CA VAL A 146 -14.79 -0.36 -3.30
C VAL A 146 -14.07 0.79 -3.98
N LYS A 147 -12.77 0.90 -3.75
CA LYS A 147 -11.89 1.93 -4.35
C LYS A 147 -11.15 1.42 -5.56
N TYR A 148 -10.68 0.18 -5.50
CA TYR A 148 -9.93 -0.48 -6.55
C TYR A 148 -10.16 -1.98 -6.54
N LEU A 149 -10.23 -2.57 -7.73
CA LEU A 149 -10.35 -4.01 -7.94
C LEU A 149 -9.48 -4.41 -9.14
N GLY A 150 -8.75 -5.53 -8.98
CA GLY A 150 -7.93 -6.15 -10.02
C GLY A 150 -8.09 -7.66 -10.05
N PHE A 151 -8.11 -8.22 -11.26
CA PHE A 151 -8.25 -9.65 -11.55
C PHE A 151 -6.90 -10.35 -11.71
#